data_caf83128a14d3bf3fed266795b61e010
#
_entry.id   caf83128a14d3bf3fed266795b61e010
#
_cell.length_a   1.000
_cell.length_b   1.000
_cell.length_c   1.000
_cell.angle_alpha   90.00
_cell.angle_beta   90.00
_cell.angle_gamma   90.00
#
_symmetry.space_group_name_H-M   'P 1'
#
loop_
_entity.id
_entity.type
_entity.pdbx_description
1 polymer ?
#
loop_
_entity_poly.entity_id
_entity_poly.type
_entity_poly.pdbx_seq_one_letter_code
_entity_poly.pdbx_strand_id
1 'polypeptide(L)'
;MHDLKKEAFQIFDMFDRQWALVTAGSMERFNCCTVSWGSLGNIWGHTGTGRPIVTVYVHPARYTSEFLLDSDTFTVSFFSEHFRKALGYLGTHSGREGDKTAAAGLTPVPMGRGVAYREAELTFLCRKLYQHQFARENLASEIQAYYAAKPEKYPDFHGGWQPHIQFIGEILDMDDRR
;
A
#
# COMPACT_ATOMS: atom_id res chain seq x y z
N MET A 1 -20.45 -4.49 12.09
CA MET A 1 -19.54 -3.45 11.51
C MET A 1 -18.59 -3.04 12.62
N HIS A 2 -17.29 -3.28 12.45
CA HIS A 2 -16.28 -2.86 13.43
C HIS A 2 -16.25 -1.33 13.52
N ASP A 3 -16.21 -0.79 14.74
CA ASP A 3 -16.01 0.65 14.95
C ASP A 3 -14.50 0.92 14.94
N LEU A 4 -13.96 1.18 13.74
CA LEU A 4 -12.54 1.47 13.50
C LEU A 4 -11.94 2.50 14.47
N LYS A 5 -12.78 3.40 15.02
CA LYS A 5 -12.33 4.45 15.95
C LYS A 5 -12.03 3.92 17.36
N LYS A 6 -12.45 2.69 17.65
CA LYS A 6 -12.22 2.02 18.94
C LYS A 6 -11.16 0.92 18.84
N GLU A 7 -10.71 0.57 17.63
CA GLU A 7 -9.68 -0.45 17.43
C GLU A 7 -8.29 0.10 17.77
N ALA A 8 -7.47 -0.74 18.36
CA ALA A 8 -6.08 -0.44 18.68
C ALA A 8 -5.17 -1.02 17.60
N PHE A 9 -4.37 -0.15 16.96
CA PHE A 9 -3.40 -0.55 15.94
C PHE A 9 -1.98 -0.16 16.35
N GLN A 10 -1.04 -1.09 16.20
CA GLN A 10 0.39 -0.86 16.42
C GLN A 10 1.02 -0.32 15.11
N ILE A 11 0.65 0.91 14.72
CA ILE A 11 0.89 1.47 13.38
C ILE A 11 2.38 1.41 12.97
N PHE A 12 3.30 1.77 13.87
CA PHE A 12 4.72 1.75 13.58
C PHE A 12 5.22 0.33 13.32
N ASP A 13 4.79 -0.65 14.10
CA ASP A 13 5.14 -2.05 13.92
C ASP A 13 4.55 -2.62 12.63
N MET A 14 3.28 -2.33 12.37
CA MET A 14 2.56 -2.80 11.18
C MET A 14 3.26 -2.40 9.87
N PHE A 15 3.72 -1.16 9.75
CA PHE A 15 4.39 -0.72 8.53
C PHE A 15 5.89 -1.02 8.53
N ASP A 16 6.60 -0.74 9.62
CA ASP A 16 8.06 -0.87 9.64
C ASP A 16 8.52 -2.33 9.69
N ARG A 17 7.88 -3.17 10.49
CA ARG A 17 8.30 -4.55 10.72
C ARG A 17 7.45 -5.59 10.00
N GLN A 18 6.11 -5.52 10.09
CA GLN A 18 5.25 -6.51 9.43
C GLN A 18 5.22 -6.30 7.92
N TRP A 19 5.26 -5.05 7.46
CA TRP A 19 5.03 -4.59 6.11
C TRP A 19 3.58 -4.79 5.65
N ALA A 20 3.17 -3.95 4.73
CA ALA A 20 1.85 -4.05 4.13
C ALA A 20 1.95 -4.51 2.67
N LEU A 21 0.96 -5.27 2.22
CA LEU A 21 0.75 -5.56 0.81
C LEU A 21 -0.36 -4.64 0.29
N VAL A 22 0.01 -3.70 -0.57
CA VAL A 22 -0.93 -2.81 -1.25
C VAL A 22 -1.35 -3.45 -2.56
N THR A 23 -2.66 -3.55 -2.80
CA THR A 23 -3.21 -4.17 -4.01
C THR A 23 -4.25 -3.24 -4.64
N ALA A 24 -4.20 -3.05 -5.95
CA ALA A 24 -5.16 -2.26 -6.70
C ALA A 24 -5.58 -2.99 -7.99
N GLY A 25 -6.78 -2.69 -8.47
CA GLY A 25 -7.44 -3.36 -9.58
C GLY A 25 -8.62 -4.22 -9.13
N SER A 26 -9.09 -5.10 -10.00
CA SER A 26 -10.19 -6.05 -9.76
C SER A 26 -9.69 -7.49 -9.79
N MET A 27 -10.58 -8.45 -9.45
CA MET A 27 -10.22 -9.88 -9.52
C MET A 27 -9.81 -10.35 -10.93
N GLU A 28 -10.27 -9.68 -11.98
CA GLU A 28 -9.90 -9.98 -13.37
C GLU A 28 -8.53 -9.45 -13.74
N ARG A 29 -8.14 -8.31 -13.14
CA ARG A 29 -6.87 -7.65 -13.40
C ARG A 29 -6.44 -6.79 -12.21
N PHE A 30 -5.45 -7.22 -11.47
CA PHE A 30 -4.87 -6.49 -10.34
C PHE A 30 -3.35 -6.60 -10.30
N ASN A 31 -2.75 -5.75 -9.50
CA ASN A 31 -1.35 -5.91 -9.11
C ASN A 31 -1.16 -5.48 -7.66
N CYS A 32 -0.09 -5.98 -7.05
CA CYS A 32 0.24 -5.69 -5.67
C CYS A 32 1.72 -5.33 -5.50
N CYS A 33 2.07 -4.64 -4.43
CA CYS A 33 3.46 -4.49 -4.00
C CYS A 33 3.55 -4.35 -2.49
N THR A 34 4.63 -4.86 -1.93
CA THR A 34 4.94 -4.67 -0.51
C THR A 34 5.46 -3.26 -0.26
N VAL A 35 4.94 -2.64 0.78
CA VAL A 35 5.38 -1.33 1.27
C VAL A 35 5.67 -1.40 2.77
N SER A 36 6.63 -0.62 3.23
CA SER A 36 6.95 -0.41 4.65
C SER A 36 6.64 1.03 5.10
N TRP A 37 6.10 1.84 4.23
CA TRP A 37 5.74 3.22 4.51
C TRP A 37 4.24 3.40 4.46
N GLY A 38 3.68 3.91 5.56
CA GLY A 38 2.26 4.18 5.66
C GLY A 38 1.85 4.74 7.00
N SER A 39 0.59 5.08 7.13
CA SER A 39 -0.01 5.56 8.37
C SER A 39 -1.50 5.28 8.39
N LEU A 40 -2.08 5.23 9.59
CA LEU A 40 -3.52 5.31 9.83
C LEU A 40 -3.84 6.66 10.44
N GLY A 41 -4.98 7.21 10.12
CA GLY A 41 -5.37 8.51 10.63
C GLY A 41 -6.84 8.82 10.41
N ASN A 42 -7.16 10.10 10.58
CA ASN A 42 -8.51 10.62 10.42
C ASN A 42 -8.45 11.99 9.72
N ILE A 43 -9.27 12.19 8.68
CA ILE A 43 -9.25 13.41 7.87
C ILE A 43 -10.64 13.73 7.30
N TRP A 44 -10.82 14.96 6.85
CA TRP A 44 -12.04 15.45 6.18
C TRP A 44 -13.33 15.13 6.93
N GLY A 45 -13.52 15.83 8.04
CA GLY A 45 -14.74 15.79 8.84
C GLY A 45 -14.60 16.70 10.06
N HIS A 46 -15.72 16.90 10.76
CA HIS A 46 -15.73 17.58 12.04
C HIS A 46 -15.44 16.60 13.18
N THR A 47 -15.33 17.09 14.40
CA THR A 47 -15.17 16.25 15.60
C THR A 47 -16.19 15.12 15.63
N GLY A 48 -15.72 13.89 15.71
CA GLY A 48 -16.55 12.68 15.74
C GLY A 48 -17.01 12.16 14.36
N THR A 49 -16.92 12.97 13.28
CA THR A 49 -17.37 12.58 11.93
C THR A 49 -16.24 12.45 10.90
N GLY A 50 -15.01 12.64 11.33
CA GLY A 50 -13.84 12.47 10.44
C GLY A 50 -13.76 11.05 9.88
N ARG A 51 -13.19 10.94 8.68
CA ARG A 51 -13.06 9.69 7.96
C ARG A 51 -11.81 8.94 8.40
N PRO A 52 -11.91 7.69 8.85
CA PRO A 52 -10.73 6.86 9.07
C PRO A 52 -10.06 6.59 7.72
N ILE A 53 -8.75 6.79 7.68
CA ILE A 53 -7.96 6.63 6.47
C ILE A 53 -6.73 5.75 6.69
N VAL A 54 -6.27 5.16 5.60
CA VAL A 54 -4.91 4.67 5.47
C VAL A 54 -4.17 5.51 4.42
N THR A 55 -2.93 5.84 4.71
CA THR A 55 -2.01 6.45 3.75
C THR A 55 -0.91 5.45 3.42
N VAL A 56 -0.61 5.27 2.13
CA VAL A 56 0.49 4.44 1.66
C VAL A 56 1.34 5.21 0.65
N TYR A 57 2.61 4.83 0.54
CA TYR A 57 3.57 5.48 -0.34
C TYR A 57 4.14 4.45 -1.31
N VAL A 58 3.91 4.65 -2.61
CA VAL A 58 4.33 3.71 -3.66
C VAL A 58 5.23 4.44 -4.66
N HIS A 59 6.41 3.85 -4.94
CA HIS A 59 7.34 4.42 -5.91
C HIS A 59 6.76 4.32 -7.33
N PRO A 60 6.85 5.36 -8.17
CA PRO A 60 6.24 5.39 -9.51
C PRO A 60 6.76 4.30 -10.45
N ALA A 61 7.99 3.82 -10.28
CA ALA A 61 8.54 2.71 -11.06
C ALA A 61 7.90 1.34 -10.72
N ARG A 62 7.13 1.22 -9.64
CA ARG A 62 6.40 -0.01 -9.31
C ARG A 62 5.19 -0.17 -10.22
N TYR A 63 5.03 -1.35 -10.83
CA TYR A 63 3.87 -1.64 -11.69
C TYR A 63 2.53 -1.41 -10.97
N THR A 64 2.48 -1.65 -9.67
CA THR A 64 1.29 -1.40 -8.84
C THR A 64 0.87 0.08 -8.83
N SER A 65 1.82 1.01 -9.05
CA SER A 65 1.48 2.44 -9.10
C SER A 65 0.52 2.77 -10.24
N GLU A 66 0.65 2.10 -11.40
CA GLU A 66 -0.26 2.29 -12.54
C GLU A 66 -1.69 1.88 -12.16
N PHE A 67 -1.84 0.75 -11.47
CA PHE A 67 -3.14 0.29 -10.99
C PHE A 67 -3.73 1.23 -9.93
N LEU A 68 -2.91 1.73 -9.01
CA LEU A 68 -3.36 2.69 -7.99
C LEU A 68 -3.79 4.02 -8.60
N LEU A 69 -3.12 4.48 -9.64
CA LEU A 69 -3.47 5.72 -10.35
C LEU A 69 -4.82 5.58 -11.08
N ASP A 70 -5.09 4.41 -11.67
CA ASP A 70 -6.27 4.12 -12.48
C ASP A 70 -7.49 3.67 -11.64
N SER A 71 -7.28 3.05 -10.48
CA SER A 71 -8.36 2.49 -9.66
C SER A 71 -8.93 3.50 -8.66
N ASP A 72 -10.24 3.45 -8.43
CA ASP A 72 -10.91 4.20 -7.35
C ASP A 72 -10.76 3.53 -5.98
N THR A 73 -10.43 2.25 -5.95
CA THR A 73 -10.29 1.45 -4.73
C THR A 73 -8.97 0.70 -4.70
N PHE A 74 -8.49 0.45 -3.49
CA PHE A 74 -7.33 -0.41 -3.24
C PHE A 74 -7.48 -1.10 -1.89
N THR A 75 -6.70 -2.15 -1.65
CA THR A 75 -6.62 -2.80 -0.36
C THR A 75 -5.22 -2.68 0.25
N VAL A 76 -5.18 -2.73 1.57
CA VAL A 76 -3.93 -2.77 2.35
C VAL A 76 -4.04 -3.95 3.30
N SER A 77 -3.24 -4.99 3.05
CA SER A 77 -3.29 -6.25 3.78
C SER A 77 -2.03 -6.46 4.61
N PHE A 78 -2.20 -6.96 5.83
CA PHE A 78 -1.15 -7.34 6.76
C PHE A 78 -1.22 -8.83 7.05
N PHE A 79 -0.06 -9.45 7.26
CA PHE A 79 0.09 -10.90 7.38
C PHE A 79 0.92 -11.24 8.61
N SER A 80 0.80 -12.47 9.11
CA SER A 80 1.72 -12.98 10.12
C SER A 80 3.16 -13.03 9.61
N GLU A 81 4.10 -13.11 10.54
CA GLU A 81 5.54 -13.20 10.23
C GLU A 81 5.88 -14.38 9.31
N HIS A 82 5.06 -15.44 9.35
CA HIS A 82 5.21 -16.60 8.46
C HIS A 82 5.28 -16.22 6.96
N PHE A 83 4.57 -15.16 6.55
CA PHE A 83 4.54 -14.69 5.16
C PHE A 83 5.63 -13.65 4.84
N ARG A 84 6.58 -13.41 5.73
CA ARG A 84 7.64 -12.41 5.52
C ARG A 84 8.44 -12.64 4.23
N LYS A 85 8.73 -13.89 3.90
CA LYS A 85 9.44 -14.24 2.64
C LYS A 85 8.59 -13.96 1.41
N ALA A 86 7.28 -14.26 1.47
CA ALA A 86 6.33 -13.96 0.41
C ALA A 86 6.23 -12.44 0.17
N LEU A 87 6.11 -11.65 1.23
CA LEU A 87 6.11 -10.19 1.14
C LEU A 87 7.41 -9.63 0.56
N GLY A 88 8.56 -10.19 0.94
CA GLY A 88 9.86 -9.83 0.37
C GLY A 88 9.93 -10.09 -1.13
N TYR A 89 9.44 -11.24 -1.58
CA TYR A 89 9.32 -11.60 -3.00
C TYR A 89 8.41 -10.62 -3.75
N LEU A 90 7.20 -10.35 -3.23
CA LEU A 90 6.24 -9.42 -3.84
C LEU A 90 6.73 -7.97 -3.91
N GLY A 91 7.64 -7.58 -3.01
CA GLY A 91 8.27 -6.27 -2.99
C GLY A 91 9.41 -6.11 -4.00
N THR A 92 10.00 -7.21 -4.49
CA THR A 92 11.19 -7.19 -5.38
C THR A 92 10.90 -7.63 -6.81
N HIS A 93 9.82 -8.39 -7.06
CA HIS A 93 9.44 -8.88 -8.38
C HIS A 93 8.33 -8.04 -9.01
N SER A 94 8.39 -7.89 -10.33
CA SER A 94 7.38 -7.14 -11.08
C SER A 94 6.25 -8.06 -11.55
N GLY A 95 5.00 -7.60 -11.40
CA GLY A 95 3.85 -8.28 -11.99
C GLY A 95 3.79 -8.22 -13.53
N ARG A 96 4.71 -7.50 -14.17
CA ARG A 96 4.91 -7.55 -15.63
C ARG A 96 5.59 -8.86 -16.08
N GLU A 97 6.27 -9.55 -15.17
CA GLU A 97 7.03 -10.76 -15.43
C GLU A 97 6.21 -12.05 -15.22
N GLY A 98 4.98 -11.93 -14.72
CA GLY A 98 4.09 -13.06 -14.46
C GLY A 98 3.26 -12.91 -13.20
N ASP A 99 2.53 -13.97 -12.84
CA ASP A 99 1.71 -14.02 -11.63
C ASP A 99 2.58 -14.21 -10.39
N LYS A 100 3.08 -13.09 -9.89
CA LYS A 100 3.89 -13.10 -8.67
C LYS A 100 3.10 -13.45 -7.41
N THR A 101 1.78 -13.29 -7.42
CA THR A 101 0.91 -13.60 -6.29
C THR A 101 0.84 -15.11 -6.07
N ALA A 102 0.60 -15.87 -7.15
CA ALA A 102 0.65 -17.32 -7.12
C ALA A 102 2.06 -17.83 -6.76
N ALA A 103 3.12 -17.22 -7.34
CA ALA A 103 4.50 -17.58 -7.03
C ALA A 103 4.86 -17.33 -5.54
N ALA A 104 4.24 -16.36 -4.90
CA ALA A 104 4.40 -16.08 -3.48
C ALA A 104 3.53 -16.97 -2.57
N GLY A 105 2.67 -17.84 -3.13
CA GLY A 105 1.79 -18.73 -2.39
C GLY A 105 0.61 -18.01 -1.73
N LEU A 106 0.19 -16.85 -2.26
CA LEU A 106 -0.98 -16.15 -1.78
C LEU A 106 -2.20 -16.44 -2.67
N THR A 107 -3.37 -16.51 -2.03
CA THR A 107 -4.65 -16.78 -2.69
C THR A 107 -5.49 -15.50 -2.74
N PRO A 108 -5.61 -14.85 -3.90
CA PRO A 108 -6.48 -13.68 -4.05
C PRO A 108 -7.94 -14.04 -3.81
N VAL A 109 -8.64 -13.17 -3.10
CA VAL A 109 -10.09 -13.28 -2.84
C VAL A 109 -10.75 -11.91 -3.02
N PRO A 110 -12.02 -11.84 -3.45
CA PRO A 110 -12.70 -10.56 -3.60
C PRO A 110 -12.97 -9.93 -2.22
N MET A 111 -12.80 -8.61 -2.13
CA MET A 111 -13.25 -7.78 -1.02
C MET A 111 -13.91 -6.51 -1.58
N GLY A 112 -15.23 -6.50 -1.63
CA GLY A 112 -15.98 -5.48 -2.35
C GLY A 112 -15.53 -5.38 -3.82
N ARG A 113 -15.06 -4.21 -4.25
CA ARG A 113 -14.49 -3.99 -5.59
C ARG A 113 -12.98 -4.20 -5.66
N GLY A 114 -12.33 -4.51 -4.55
CA GLY A 114 -10.89 -4.74 -4.45
C GLY A 114 -10.53 -6.22 -4.33
N VAL A 115 -9.25 -6.47 -4.12
CA VAL A 115 -8.66 -7.80 -3.98
C VAL A 115 -7.97 -7.89 -2.62
N ALA A 116 -8.38 -8.86 -1.80
CA ALA A 116 -7.74 -9.25 -0.56
C ALA A 116 -7.04 -10.61 -0.71
N TYR A 117 -6.54 -11.17 0.37
CA TYR A 117 -5.88 -12.46 0.37
C TYR A 117 -6.39 -13.33 1.52
N ARG A 118 -6.59 -14.62 1.23
CA ARG A 118 -7.05 -15.60 2.23
C ARG A 118 -6.11 -15.66 3.42
N GLU A 119 -4.82 -15.48 3.20
CA GLU A 119 -3.74 -15.59 4.19
C GLU A 119 -3.53 -14.33 5.02
N ALA A 120 -4.18 -13.23 4.67
CA ALA A 120 -4.05 -11.97 5.41
C ALA A 120 -4.76 -12.05 6.75
N GLU A 121 -4.16 -11.52 7.81
CA GLU A 121 -4.75 -11.41 9.15
C GLU A 121 -5.58 -10.14 9.32
N LEU A 122 -5.21 -9.08 8.59
CA LEU A 122 -5.93 -7.82 8.59
C LEU A 122 -5.92 -7.25 7.17
N THR A 123 -7.08 -6.84 6.66
CA THR A 123 -7.18 -6.14 5.38
C THR A 123 -8.11 -4.94 5.49
N PHE A 124 -7.66 -3.80 5.02
CA PHE A 124 -8.48 -2.61 4.82
C PHE A 124 -8.88 -2.50 3.34
N LEU A 125 -10.18 -2.41 3.06
CA LEU A 125 -10.69 -1.98 1.77
C LEU A 125 -10.81 -0.46 1.78
N CYS A 126 -10.19 0.20 0.81
CA CYS A 126 -10.07 1.64 0.79
C CYS A 126 -10.64 2.25 -0.48
N ARG A 127 -11.37 3.35 -0.36
CA ARG A 127 -11.71 4.24 -1.46
C ARG A 127 -10.63 5.32 -1.56
N LYS A 128 -10.00 5.44 -2.72
CA LYS A 128 -8.99 6.48 -2.96
C LYS A 128 -9.63 7.86 -2.88
N LEU A 129 -9.11 8.71 -2.00
CA LEU A 129 -9.56 10.08 -1.81
C LEU A 129 -8.56 11.10 -2.39
N TYR A 130 -7.29 10.74 -2.42
CA TYR A 130 -6.21 11.63 -2.85
C TYR A 130 -5.02 10.84 -3.36
N GLN A 131 -4.34 11.41 -4.34
CA GLN A 131 -3.04 10.94 -4.83
C GLN A 131 -2.19 12.14 -5.25
N HIS A 132 -0.94 12.15 -4.86
CA HIS A 132 0.03 13.14 -5.31
C HIS A 132 1.45 12.63 -5.13
N GLN A 133 2.30 12.87 -6.10
CA GLN A 133 3.73 12.60 -5.96
C GLN A 133 4.37 13.68 -5.09
N PHE A 134 5.30 13.31 -4.22
CA PHE A 134 6.06 14.31 -3.47
C PHE A 134 6.81 15.23 -4.44
N ALA A 135 6.77 16.53 -4.20
CA ALA A 135 7.59 17.49 -4.90
C ALA A 135 9.03 17.39 -4.39
N ARG A 136 10.01 17.23 -5.30
CA ARG A 136 11.44 17.06 -4.91
C ARG A 136 11.93 18.22 -4.06
N GLU A 137 11.60 19.44 -4.49
CA GLU A 137 12.00 20.69 -3.84
C GLU A 137 11.45 20.87 -2.43
N ASN A 138 10.40 20.16 -2.09
CA ASN A 138 9.78 20.18 -0.76
C ASN A 138 10.32 19.10 0.19
N LEU A 139 11.19 18.21 -0.31
CA LEU A 139 11.85 17.21 0.54
C LEU A 139 13.05 17.85 1.25
N ALA A 140 13.30 17.47 2.49
CA ALA A 140 14.50 17.83 3.20
C ALA A 140 15.75 17.33 2.44
N SER A 141 16.86 18.05 2.53
CA SER A 141 18.07 17.78 1.74
C SER A 141 18.64 16.38 1.94
N GLU A 142 18.56 15.86 3.16
CA GLU A 142 19.01 14.49 3.48
C GLU A 142 18.10 13.44 2.82
N ILE A 143 16.80 13.72 2.64
CA ILE A 143 15.87 12.82 1.93
C ILE A 143 16.13 12.85 0.42
N GLN A 144 16.42 14.02 -0.15
CA GLN A 144 16.82 14.13 -1.55
C GLN A 144 18.11 13.33 -1.81
N ALA A 145 19.11 13.48 -0.93
CA ALA A 145 20.34 12.71 -1.00
C ALA A 145 20.12 11.20 -0.87
N TYR A 146 19.19 10.78 -0.01
CA TYR A 146 18.82 9.38 0.15
C TYR A 146 18.28 8.76 -1.15
N TYR A 147 17.40 9.46 -1.87
CA TYR A 147 16.90 8.99 -3.16
C TYR A 147 18.02 8.92 -4.22
N ALA A 148 18.83 9.96 -4.31
CA ALA A 148 19.91 10.06 -5.29
C ALA A 148 21.00 8.99 -5.08
N ALA A 149 21.24 8.59 -3.83
CA ALA A 149 22.30 7.62 -3.48
C ALA A 149 21.90 6.14 -3.69
N LYS A 150 20.66 5.85 -4.07
CA LYS A 150 20.14 4.47 -4.17
C LYS A 150 19.43 4.19 -5.49
N PRO A 151 20.12 4.30 -6.63
CA PRO A 151 19.52 4.09 -7.94
C PRO A 151 18.99 2.67 -8.14
N GLU A 152 19.52 1.68 -7.45
CA GLU A 152 19.06 0.29 -7.49
C GLU A 152 17.66 0.12 -6.86
N LYS A 153 17.31 0.95 -5.87
CA LYS A 153 15.99 0.95 -5.23
C LYS A 153 15.02 1.95 -5.86
N TYR A 154 15.57 3.08 -6.27
CA TYR A 154 14.86 4.21 -6.85
C TYR A 154 15.48 4.50 -8.22
N PRO A 155 15.24 3.63 -9.20
CA PRO A 155 15.83 3.77 -10.53
C PRO A 155 15.39 5.08 -11.18
N ASP A 156 16.20 5.54 -12.11
CA ASP A 156 15.82 6.65 -12.96
C ASP A 156 14.52 6.33 -13.68
N PHE A 157 13.58 7.25 -13.57
CA PHE A 157 12.26 7.15 -14.13
C PHE A 157 11.86 8.54 -14.65
N HIS A 158 11.62 8.66 -15.96
CA HIS A 158 11.34 9.96 -16.59
C HIS A 158 12.38 11.06 -16.30
N GLY A 159 13.66 10.76 -16.44
CA GLY A 159 14.74 11.75 -16.38
C GLY A 159 15.35 12.00 -15.00
N GLY A 160 15.43 10.99 -14.18
CA GLY A 160 16.11 10.98 -12.89
C GLY A 160 15.31 10.24 -11.82
N TRP A 161 15.84 10.23 -10.58
CA TRP A 161 15.12 9.64 -9.47
C TRP A 161 13.79 10.37 -9.21
N GLN A 162 12.78 9.61 -8.84
CA GLN A 162 11.45 10.14 -8.53
C GLN A 162 11.12 9.85 -7.06
N PRO A 163 10.50 10.79 -6.33
CA PRO A 163 9.96 10.50 -5.01
C PRO A 163 8.69 9.64 -5.12
N HIS A 164 8.28 9.07 -4.00
CA HIS A 164 7.07 8.26 -3.90
C HIS A 164 5.81 9.08 -4.20
N ILE A 165 4.80 8.36 -4.66
CA ILE A 165 3.42 8.86 -4.75
C ILE A 165 2.74 8.51 -3.44
N GLN A 166 2.12 9.49 -2.80
CA GLN A 166 1.23 9.31 -1.66
C GLN A 166 -0.17 8.97 -2.16
N PHE A 167 -0.77 7.94 -1.58
CA PHE A 167 -2.18 7.60 -1.78
C PHE A 167 -2.90 7.64 -0.45
N ILE A 168 -4.00 8.39 -0.36
CA ILE A 168 -4.86 8.45 0.83
C ILE A 168 -6.16 7.75 0.49
N GLY A 169 -6.50 6.72 1.25
CA GLY A 169 -7.74 5.97 1.12
C GLY A 169 -8.62 6.06 2.36
N GLU A 170 -9.91 6.35 2.19
CA GLU A 170 -10.91 6.16 3.23
C GLU A 170 -11.15 4.67 3.42
N ILE A 171 -11.06 4.21 4.65
CA ILE A 171 -11.35 2.81 4.98
C ILE A 171 -12.87 2.62 4.94
N LEU A 172 -13.34 1.84 3.96
CA LEU A 172 -14.74 1.51 3.76
C LEU A 172 -15.16 0.25 4.53
N ASP A 173 -14.22 -0.71 4.63
CA ASP A 173 -14.45 -2.00 5.25
C ASP A 173 -13.13 -2.57 5.79
N MET A 174 -13.23 -3.47 6.75
CA MET A 174 -12.10 -4.12 7.40
C MET A 174 -12.41 -5.59 7.63
N ASP A 175 -11.54 -6.47 7.18
CA ASP A 175 -11.48 -7.89 7.57
C ASP A 175 -10.34 -8.07 8.58
N ASP A 176 -10.68 -8.29 9.85
CA ASP A 176 -9.73 -8.48 10.95
C ASP A 176 -9.89 -9.88 11.53
N ARG A 177 -8.85 -10.67 11.39
CA ARG A 177 -8.75 -12.08 11.84
C ARG A 177 -7.58 -12.30 12.80
N ARG A 178 -7.04 -11.22 13.37
CA ARG A 178 -5.93 -11.27 14.33
C ARG A 178 -6.36 -11.85 15.67
#